data_25b17ae8cdf14d2945a56e0335ee4d9c
#
_entry.id   25b17ae8cdf14d2945a56e0335ee4d9c
#
_cell.length_a   1.000
_cell.length_b   1.000
_cell.length_c   1.000
_cell.angle_alpha   90.00
_cell.angle_beta   90.00
_cell.angle_gamma   90.00
#
_symmetry.space_group_name_H-M   'P 1'
#
loop_
_entity.id
_entity.type
_entity.pdbx_description
1 polymer ?
#
loop_
_entity_poly.entity_id
_entity_poly.type
_entity_poly.pdbx_seq_one_letter_code
_entity_poly.pdbx_strand_id
1 'polypeptide(L)'
;MSPDLAAGQAVFQSNPARTGGPYPDAFKATLSLAAAREAFSQISTWKGYRPTPLVSLDRLADGLGVAKLLYKQEAGRFGLGSFKALGGAYAVFRLLSDRIE
;
A
#
# COMPACT_ATOMS: atom_id res chain seq x y z
N MET A 1 25.61 -18.71 -1.69
CA MET A 1 24.67 -19.53 -0.92
C MET A 1 23.27 -18.96 -1.18
N SER A 2 22.52 -19.61 -2.05
CA SER A 2 21.12 -19.23 -2.24
C SER A 2 20.43 -19.40 -0.90
N PRO A 3 19.69 -18.40 -0.39
CA PRO A 3 18.81 -18.67 0.72
C PRO A 3 17.83 -19.74 0.23
N ASP A 4 17.88 -20.89 0.86
CA ASP A 4 16.88 -21.92 0.67
C ASP A 4 15.54 -21.31 1.09
N LEU A 5 14.85 -20.74 0.12
CA LEU A 5 13.45 -20.38 0.26
C LEU A 5 12.66 -21.70 0.22
N ALA A 6 12.93 -22.58 1.18
CA ALA A 6 12.03 -23.65 1.56
C ALA A 6 10.76 -23.05 2.18
N ALA A 7 10.31 -21.98 1.61
CA ALA A 7 8.99 -21.47 1.77
C ALA A 7 8.07 -22.30 0.89
N GLY A 8 6.95 -22.68 1.41
CA GLY A 8 5.98 -23.51 0.74
C GLY A 8 5.79 -23.14 -0.74
N GLN A 9 5.44 -24.12 -1.55
CA GLN A 9 5.30 -23.95 -3.00
C GLN A 9 4.47 -22.70 -3.31
N ALA A 10 5.11 -21.71 -3.94
CA ALA A 10 4.40 -20.57 -4.48
C ALA A 10 3.55 -21.07 -5.66
N VAL A 11 2.24 -20.92 -5.55
CA VAL A 11 1.30 -21.26 -6.62
C VAL A 11 0.89 -19.99 -7.33
N PHE A 12 1.14 -19.94 -8.64
CA PHE A 12 0.63 -18.86 -9.48
C PHE A 12 -0.78 -19.21 -9.94
N GLN A 13 -1.73 -18.34 -9.67
CA GLN A 13 -3.08 -18.43 -10.21
C GLN A 13 -3.38 -17.17 -11.02
N SER A 14 -3.65 -17.35 -12.31
CA SER A 14 -4.08 -16.24 -13.16
C SER A 14 -5.51 -15.83 -12.80
N ASN A 15 -5.81 -14.53 -12.93
CA ASN A 15 -7.18 -14.05 -12.80
C ASN A 15 -7.88 -14.08 -14.17
N PRO A 16 -8.79 -15.05 -14.42
CA PRO A 16 -9.50 -15.15 -15.71
C PRO A 16 -10.48 -13.98 -15.93
N ALA A 17 -10.89 -13.30 -14.87
CA ALA A 17 -11.76 -12.13 -14.95
C ALA A 17 -11.00 -10.82 -15.20
N ARG A 18 -9.67 -10.89 -15.40
CA ARG A 18 -8.88 -9.71 -15.73
C ARG A 18 -9.37 -9.10 -17.04
N THR A 19 -9.81 -7.84 -16.98
CA THR A 19 -10.12 -7.04 -18.16
C THR A 19 -8.92 -6.18 -18.53
N GLY A 20 -8.58 -6.12 -19.83
CA GLY A 20 -7.67 -5.11 -20.34
C GLY A 20 -8.42 -3.80 -20.56
N GLY A 21 -7.73 -2.66 -20.39
CA GLY A 21 -8.31 -1.36 -20.68
C GLY A 21 -8.21 -0.37 -19.52
N PRO A 22 -8.77 0.84 -19.68
CA PRO A 22 -8.70 1.86 -18.66
C PRO A 22 -9.52 1.48 -17.42
N TYR A 23 -9.18 2.08 -16.29
CA TYR A 23 -9.90 1.88 -15.04
C TYR A 23 -11.36 2.29 -15.16
N PRO A 24 -12.34 1.40 -14.88
CA PRO A 24 -13.76 1.66 -15.10
C PRO A 24 -14.28 2.82 -14.23
N ASP A 25 -15.11 3.68 -14.82
CA ASP A 25 -15.70 4.81 -14.09
C ASP A 25 -16.56 4.38 -12.90
N ALA A 26 -17.24 3.24 -13.01
CA ALA A 26 -18.05 2.69 -11.93
C ALA A 26 -17.24 2.43 -10.64
N PHE A 27 -15.94 2.15 -10.76
CA PHE A 27 -15.08 1.91 -9.59
C PHE A 27 -14.53 3.19 -8.96
N LYS A 28 -14.59 4.31 -9.68
CA LYS A 28 -14.10 5.61 -9.17
C LYS A 28 -14.90 6.12 -7.98
N ALA A 29 -16.15 5.69 -7.83
CA ALA A 29 -16.95 6.01 -6.66
C ALA A 29 -16.38 5.40 -5.37
N THR A 30 -15.73 4.24 -5.48
CA THR A 30 -15.11 3.54 -4.34
C THR A 30 -13.64 3.89 -4.19
N LEU A 31 -12.90 3.93 -5.29
CA LEU A 31 -11.46 4.19 -5.29
C LEU A 31 -11.08 5.05 -6.50
N SER A 32 -10.67 6.28 -6.26
CA SER A 32 -10.21 7.20 -7.30
C SER A 32 -8.90 7.87 -6.91
N LEU A 33 -8.19 8.39 -7.91
CA LEU A 33 -6.99 9.19 -7.67
C LEU A 33 -7.30 10.48 -6.90
N ALA A 34 -8.47 11.08 -7.15
CA ALA A 34 -8.93 12.27 -6.43
C ALA A 34 -9.12 11.97 -4.94
N ALA A 35 -9.83 10.90 -4.61
CA ALA A 35 -10.02 10.47 -3.23
C ALA A 35 -8.69 10.08 -2.53
N ALA A 36 -7.78 9.46 -3.26
CA ALA A 36 -6.44 9.14 -2.73
C ALA A 36 -5.62 10.41 -2.42
N ARG A 37 -5.71 11.43 -3.25
CA ARG A 37 -5.04 12.73 -3.01
C ARG A 37 -5.65 13.46 -1.81
N GLU A 38 -6.97 13.43 -1.66
CA GLU A 38 -7.66 13.99 -0.51
C GLU A 38 -7.22 13.29 0.78
N ALA A 39 -7.21 11.96 0.80
CA ALA A 39 -6.72 11.17 1.92
C ALA A 39 -5.26 11.50 2.27
N PHE A 40 -4.39 11.61 1.28
CA PHE A 40 -3.00 11.99 1.47
C PHE A 40 -2.88 13.40 2.08
N SER A 41 -3.62 14.37 1.55
CA SER A 41 -3.62 15.74 2.06
C SER A 41 -4.04 15.81 3.53
N GLN A 42 -5.05 15.04 3.92
CA GLN A 42 -5.52 14.98 5.29
C GLN A 42 -4.54 14.27 6.21
N ILE A 43 -4.13 13.05 5.85
CA ILE A 43 -3.25 12.22 6.68
C ILE A 43 -1.89 12.89 6.90
N SER A 44 -1.37 13.59 5.90
CA SER A 44 -0.07 14.26 5.99
C SER A 44 -0.04 15.42 7.00
N THR A 45 -1.20 15.92 7.43
CA THR A 45 -1.31 16.94 8.49
C THR A 45 -1.32 16.35 9.90
N TRP A 46 -1.49 15.05 10.05
CA TRP A 46 -1.61 14.43 11.37
C TRP A 46 -0.30 14.45 12.12
N LYS A 47 -0.39 14.69 13.43
CA LYS A 47 0.79 14.66 14.31
C LYS A 47 1.52 13.32 14.22
N GLY A 48 2.82 13.38 13.98
CA GLY A 48 3.65 12.18 13.85
C GLY A 48 3.69 11.60 12.44
N TYR A 49 3.00 12.21 11.47
CA TYR A 49 3.15 11.80 10.08
C TYR A 49 4.58 12.02 9.60
N ARG A 50 5.12 10.99 8.96
CA ARG A 50 6.38 11.05 8.20
C ARG A 50 6.30 10.10 7.02
N PRO A 51 6.90 10.44 5.87
CA PRO A 51 7.09 9.47 4.82
C PRO A 51 7.87 8.27 5.34
N THR A 52 7.39 7.07 5.09
CA THR A 52 8.11 5.86 5.45
C THR A 52 9.20 5.54 4.44
N PRO A 53 10.28 4.87 4.83
CA PRO A 53 11.38 4.56 3.92
C PRO A 53 10.94 3.67 2.75
N LEU A 54 11.52 3.93 1.59
CA LEU A 54 11.50 3.03 0.43
C LEU A 54 12.90 2.42 0.30
N VAL A 55 13.01 1.14 0.59
CA VAL A 55 14.28 0.42 0.65
C VAL A 55 14.49 -0.41 -0.60
N SER A 56 15.66 -0.30 -1.22
CA SER A 56 16.04 -1.18 -2.34
C SER A 56 16.66 -2.47 -1.80
N LEU A 57 16.13 -3.60 -2.25
CA LEU A 57 16.60 -4.93 -1.88
C LEU A 57 17.44 -5.52 -3.01
N ASP A 58 18.59 -4.90 -3.30
CA ASP A 58 19.40 -5.16 -4.48
C ASP A 58 19.88 -6.61 -4.54
N ARG A 59 20.39 -7.15 -3.43
CA ARG A 59 20.85 -8.56 -3.35
C ARG A 59 19.72 -9.55 -3.65
N LEU A 60 18.51 -9.25 -3.19
CA LEU A 60 17.36 -10.11 -3.45
C LEU A 60 16.91 -9.98 -4.90
N ALA A 61 16.93 -8.78 -5.44
CA ALA A 61 16.64 -8.53 -6.85
C ALA A 61 17.59 -9.30 -7.77
N ASP A 62 18.89 -9.26 -7.48
CA ASP A 62 19.91 -10.02 -8.21
C ASP A 62 19.65 -11.53 -8.15
N GLY A 63 19.36 -12.06 -6.96
CA GLY A 63 19.06 -13.48 -6.77
C GLY A 63 17.79 -13.95 -7.48
N LEU A 64 16.82 -13.05 -7.68
CA LEU A 64 15.56 -13.32 -8.37
C LEU A 64 15.62 -13.02 -9.87
N GLY A 65 16.71 -12.42 -10.37
CA GLY A 65 16.84 -12.03 -11.76
C GLY A 65 15.90 -10.90 -12.18
N VAL A 66 15.50 -10.03 -11.27
CA VAL A 66 14.67 -8.86 -11.55
C VAL A 66 15.51 -7.58 -11.48
N ALA A 67 15.13 -6.57 -12.25
CA ALA A 67 15.90 -5.33 -12.33
C ALA A 67 15.90 -4.54 -11.01
N LYS A 68 14.80 -4.57 -10.28
CA LYS A 68 14.64 -3.87 -9.00
C LYS A 68 13.60 -4.55 -8.13
N LEU A 69 13.86 -4.59 -6.83
CA LEU A 69 12.90 -4.98 -5.81
C LEU A 69 12.88 -3.92 -4.72
N LEU A 70 11.74 -3.24 -4.57
CA LEU A 70 11.59 -2.16 -3.62
C LEU A 70 10.66 -2.58 -2.49
N TYR A 71 11.06 -2.26 -1.26
CA TYR A 71 10.31 -2.54 -0.06
C TYR A 71 9.88 -1.24 0.62
N LYS A 72 8.56 -1.00 0.69
CA LYS A 72 7.99 0.12 1.44
C LYS A 72 7.87 -0.27 2.90
N GLN A 73 8.74 0.31 3.73
CA GLN A 73 8.87 -0.09 5.13
C GLN A 73 7.87 0.70 6.00
N GLU A 74 6.75 0.07 6.33
CA GLU A 74 5.65 0.69 7.07
C GLU A 74 5.66 0.41 8.59
N ALA A 75 6.65 -0.30 9.11
CA ALA A 75 6.72 -0.65 10.54
C ALA A 75 6.81 0.58 11.46
N GLY A 76 7.38 1.68 10.97
CA GLY A 76 7.48 2.95 11.70
C GLY A 76 6.27 3.87 11.59
N ARG A 77 5.22 3.47 10.89
CA ARG A 77 4.04 4.32 10.66
C ARG A 77 3.35 4.68 11.98
N PHE A 78 3.38 5.95 12.36
CA PHE A 78 2.85 6.47 13.63
C PHE A 78 3.31 5.70 14.88
N GLY A 79 4.40 4.96 14.79
CA GLY A 79 4.90 4.14 15.91
C GLY A 79 4.08 2.90 16.23
N LEU A 80 3.14 2.49 15.37
CA LEU A 80 2.20 1.39 15.64
C LEU A 80 2.63 0.05 15.04
N GLY A 81 3.80 -0.03 14.44
CA GLY A 81 4.37 -1.29 13.96
C GLY A 81 3.72 -1.85 12.70
N SER A 82 2.78 -1.16 12.08
CA SER A 82 2.12 -1.64 10.86
C SER A 82 1.50 -0.51 10.02
N PHE A 83 1.21 -0.80 8.75
CA PHE A 83 0.50 0.13 7.85
C PHE A 83 -0.98 0.32 8.22
N LYS A 84 -1.56 -0.54 9.03
CA LYS A 84 -2.99 -0.52 9.40
C LYS A 84 -3.44 0.76 10.10
N ALA A 85 -2.49 1.47 10.69
CA ALA A 85 -2.74 2.78 11.30
C ALA A 85 -3.33 3.82 10.34
N LEU A 86 -3.01 3.74 9.04
CA LEU A 86 -3.50 4.72 8.06
C LEU A 86 -4.98 4.52 7.73
N GLY A 87 -5.34 3.33 7.25
CA GLY A 87 -6.69 3.05 6.72
C GLY A 87 -7.75 3.15 7.81
N GLY A 88 -7.52 2.52 8.95
CA GLY A 88 -8.46 2.53 10.08
C GLY A 88 -8.69 3.93 10.64
N ALA A 89 -7.62 4.67 10.89
CA ALA A 89 -7.72 6.04 11.41
C ALA A 89 -8.42 6.98 10.41
N TYR A 90 -8.10 6.88 9.13
CA TYR A 90 -8.75 7.70 8.11
C TYR A 90 -10.23 7.37 7.94
N ALA A 91 -10.61 6.09 8.01
CA ALA A 91 -12.01 5.69 7.96
C ALA A 91 -12.83 6.27 9.12
N VAL A 92 -12.30 6.22 10.35
CA VAL A 92 -12.92 6.84 11.52
C VAL A 92 -13.01 8.35 11.36
N PHE A 93 -11.94 8.98 10.91
CA PHE A 93 -11.92 10.42 10.66
C PHE A 93 -13.03 10.83 9.68
N ARG A 94 -13.15 10.15 8.55
CA ARG A 94 -14.20 10.41 7.55
C ARG A 94 -15.59 10.24 8.14
N LEU A 95 -15.82 9.12 8.83
CA LEU A 95 -17.14 8.82 9.44
C LEU A 95 -17.57 9.91 10.44
N LEU A 96 -16.64 10.42 11.23
CA LEU A 96 -16.93 11.47 12.20
C LEU A 96 -17.13 12.82 11.52
N SER A 97 -16.30 13.16 10.53
CA SER A 97 -16.45 14.42 9.78
C SER A 97 -17.80 14.52 9.07
N ASP A 98 -18.22 13.44 8.43
CA ASP A 98 -19.50 13.39 7.69
C ASP A 98 -20.73 13.47 8.62
N ARG A 99 -20.55 13.32 9.94
CA ARG A 99 -21.65 13.43 10.93
C ARG A 99 -21.73 14.77 11.63
N ILE A 100 -20.72 15.60 11.50
CA ILE A 100 -20.63 16.92 12.17
C ILE A 100 -21.15 18.04 11.25
N GLU A 101 -21.21 17.80 9.94
CA GLU A 101 -21.83 18.69 8.95
C GLU A 101 -23.35 18.48 8.90
#